data_9f0570b2400422a559c7a704b4349ba8
#
_entry.id   9f0570b2400422a559c7a704b4349ba8
#
_cell.length_a   1.000
_cell.length_b   1.000
_cell.length_c   1.000
_cell.angle_alpha   90.00
_cell.angle_beta   90.00
_cell.angle_gamma   90.00
#
_symmetry.space_group_name_H-M   'P 1'
#
loop_
_entity.id
_entity.type
_entity.pdbx_description
1 polymer ?
#
loop_
_entity_poly.entity_id
_entity_poly.type
_entity_poly.pdbx_seq_one_letter_code
_entity_poly.pdbx_strand_id
1 'polypeptide(L)'
;MNQARAASEPLLWLQLLGLTLLPLEALLILLLLAGSDPGRLPALERLLCWALGGLAPALLLWRRPADVWSLLLVQTPARGRRDLQRRLSALQDTVGLRLALALGAALLLVVLWRLDGAAALATALAPLPEAPRLVDLLLTAPVLALMLWQWQQAIQSVWLLSRSQTVLEATPPLSPAELPQRRLSLGLPLLLPAPLQASHLQSSPLRGPTGTGTAAPRETEASVAGESGVAIEPEQATEESGGSELDQPVG
;
A
#
# COMPACT_ATOMS: atom_id res chain seq x y z
N MET A 1 -18.43 -9.58 19.40
CA MET A 1 -17.68 -9.40 18.14
C MET A 1 -16.46 -8.52 18.44
N ASN A 2 -15.25 -9.08 18.40
CA ASN A 2 -14.04 -8.27 18.60
C ASN A 2 -13.90 -7.32 17.41
N GLN A 3 -14.15 -6.04 17.64
CA GLN A 3 -13.93 -4.99 16.64
C GLN A 3 -12.42 -4.87 16.41
N ALA A 4 -11.99 -5.15 15.17
CA ALA A 4 -10.59 -5.02 14.79
C ALA A 4 -10.20 -3.53 14.80
N ARG A 5 -9.26 -3.15 15.67
CA ARG A 5 -8.75 -1.79 15.79
C ARG A 5 -7.45 -1.64 14.97
N ALA A 6 -7.17 -0.44 14.46
CA ALA A 6 -5.89 -0.16 13.79
C ALA A 6 -4.70 -0.53 14.70
N ALA A 7 -4.81 -0.31 16.00
CA ALA A 7 -3.78 -0.65 16.99
C ALA A 7 -3.48 -2.15 17.12
N SER A 8 -4.34 -3.04 16.63
CA SER A 8 -4.09 -4.49 16.63
C SER A 8 -3.22 -4.97 15.46
N GLU A 9 -2.89 -4.08 14.52
CA GLU A 9 -2.06 -4.42 13.36
C GLU A 9 -0.57 -4.25 13.69
N PRO A 10 0.20 -5.35 13.84
CA PRO A 10 1.59 -5.29 14.27
C PRO A 10 2.52 -4.61 13.26
N LEU A 11 2.16 -4.63 11.98
CA LEU A 11 2.95 -3.98 10.93
C LEU A 11 3.02 -2.46 11.10
N LEU A 12 1.97 -1.81 11.63
CA LEU A 12 2.01 -0.37 11.91
C LEU A 12 3.04 -0.03 13.00
N TRP A 13 3.13 -0.86 14.02
CA TRP A 13 4.13 -0.71 15.08
C TRP A 13 5.55 -0.99 14.58
N LEU A 14 5.69 -2.00 13.71
CA LEU A 14 6.97 -2.31 13.08
C LEU A 14 7.50 -1.14 12.23
N GLN A 15 6.61 -0.43 11.53
CA GLN A 15 6.98 0.78 10.78
C GLN A 15 7.48 1.89 11.71
N LEU A 16 6.89 2.04 12.89
CA LEU A 16 7.37 3.01 13.88
C LEU A 16 8.76 2.63 14.44
N LEU A 17 9.02 1.35 14.64
CA LEU A 17 10.35 0.87 15.01
C LEU A 17 11.41 1.20 13.95
N GLY A 18 11.01 1.31 12.69
CA GLY A 18 11.92 1.76 11.62
C GLY A 18 12.57 3.12 11.89
N LEU A 19 11.91 4.02 12.64
CA LEU A 19 12.50 5.32 13.02
C LEU A 19 13.78 5.19 13.85
N THR A 20 13.94 4.10 14.58
CA THR A 20 15.15 3.85 15.40
C THR A 20 16.40 3.62 14.55
N LEU A 21 16.24 3.34 13.25
CA LEU A 21 17.34 3.16 12.30
C LEU A 21 17.85 4.51 11.74
N LEU A 22 17.06 5.58 11.79
CA LEU A 22 17.45 6.89 11.24
C LEU A 22 18.78 7.42 11.80
N PRO A 23 19.10 7.31 13.11
CA PRO A 23 20.42 7.73 13.61
C PRO A 23 21.57 6.90 13.05
N LEU A 24 21.35 5.59 12.84
CA LEU A 24 22.35 4.69 12.25
C LEU A 24 22.59 5.03 10.76
N GLU A 25 21.52 5.32 10.03
CA GLU A 25 21.60 5.76 8.62
C GLU A 25 22.28 7.13 8.51
N ALA A 26 22.00 8.07 9.43
CA ALA A 26 22.70 9.34 9.49
C ALA A 26 24.19 9.14 9.80
N LEU A 27 24.53 8.24 10.71
CA LEU A 27 25.93 7.87 10.96
C LEU A 27 26.58 7.26 9.73
N LEU A 28 25.87 6.38 9.01
CA LEU A 28 26.39 5.81 7.76
C LEU A 28 26.67 6.88 6.72
N ILE A 29 25.77 7.86 6.54
CA ILE A 29 25.99 9.00 5.65
C ILE A 29 27.22 9.80 6.09
N LEU A 30 27.35 10.09 7.39
CA LEU A 30 28.51 10.79 7.93
C LEU A 30 29.81 10.07 7.59
N LEU A 31 29.84 8.74 7.77
CA LEU A 31 31.03 7.92 7.49
C LEU A 31 31.34 7.84 5.98
N LEU A 32 30.32 7.74 5.12
CA LEU A 32 30.50 7.74 3.67
C LEU A 32 31.11 9.05 3.19
N LEU A 33 30.65 10.19 3.76
CA LEU A 33 31.14 11.51 3.37
C LEU A 33 32.48 11.87 4.01
N ALA A 34 32.91 11.17 5.07
CA ALA A 34 34.12 11.47 5.83
C ALA A 34 35.45 11.25 5.07
N GLY A 35 35.41 10.35 4.06
CA GLY A 35 36.60 9.97 3.30
C GLY A 35 36.97 10.89 2.12
N SER A 36 36.06 11.78 1.74
CA SER A 36 36.21 12.56 0.51
C SER A 36 36.39 14.05 0.76
N ASP A 37 37.30 14.64 0.01
CA ASP A 37 37.50 16.10 -0.01
C ASP A 37 36.26 16.78 -0.65
N PRO A 38 35.84 17.95 -0.13
CA PRO A 38 34.82 18.75 -0.78
C PRO A 38 35.24 19.08 -2.22
N GLY A 39 34.35 18.81 -3.18
CA GLY A 39 34.60 19.15 -4.58
C GLY A 39 34.62 20.65 -4.82
N ARG A 40 34.79 21.05 -6.09
CA ARG A 40 34.86 22.46 -6.50
C ARG A 40 33.58 23.25 -6.20
N LEU A 41 32.41 22.59 -6.19
CA LEU A 41 31.12 23.19 -6.00
C LEU A 41 30.30 22.37 -4.93
N PRO A 42 30.73 22.38 -3.65
CA PRO A 42 30.18 21.50 -2.64
C PRO A 42 28.69 21.71 -2.41
N ALA A 43 28.16 22.93 -2.57
CA ALA A 43 26.75 23.22 -2.47
C ALA A 43 25.95 22.56 -3.59
N LEU A 44 26.45 22.58 -4.82
CA LEU A 44 25.81 21.94 -5.96
C LEU A 44 25.81 20.40 -5.82
N GLU A 45 26.93 19.84 -5.38
CA GLU A 45 27.08 18.41 -5.13
C GLU A 45 26.07 17.90 -4.09
N ARG A 46 25.90 18.62 -2.97
CA ARG A 46 24.91 18.33 -1.94
C ARG A 46 23.48 18.40 -2.49
N LEU A 47 23.18 19.45 -3.27
CA LEU A 47 21.87 19.62 -3.89
C LEU A 47 21.56 18.50 -4.88
N LEU A 48 22.54 18.07 -5.70
CA LEU A 48 22.36 16.96 -6.63
C LEU A 48 22.17 15.62 -5.89
N CYS A 49 22.97 15.36 -4.86
CA CYS A 49 22.81 14.18 -4.01
C CYS A 49 21.42 14.16 -3.36
N TRP A 50 20.99 15.29 -2.77
CA TRP A 50 19.67 15.42 -2.20
C TRP A 50 18.55 15.33 -3.26
N ALA A 51 18.75 15.91 -4.43
CA ALA A 51 17.76 15.81 -5.52
C ALA A 51 17.55 14.35 -5.94
N LEU A 52 18.63 13.57 -5.98
CA LEU A 52 18.55 12.14 -6.33
C LEU A 52 17.99 11.27 -5.19
N GLY A 53 18.47 11.48 -3.95
CA GLY A 53 18.13 10.63 -2.80
C GLY A 53 16.93 11.12 -1.99
N GLY A 54 16.58 12.39 -2.05
CA GLY A 54 15.45 12.98 -1.31
C GLY A 54 14.31 13.45 -2.21
N LEU A 55 14.60 14.39 -3.14
CA LEU A 55 13.56 15.04 -3.94
C LEU A 55 12.92 14.07 -4.95
N ALA A 56 13.69 13.28 -5.68
CA ALA A 56 13.17 12.35 -6.68
C ALA A 56 12.26 11.27 -6.03
N PRO A 57 12.67 10.57 -4.95
CA PRO A 57 11.77 9.69 -4.23
C PRO A 57 10.56 10.43 -3.63
N ALA A 58 10.71 11.66 -3.13
CA ALA A 58 9.59 12.46 -2.63
C ALA A 58 8.54 12.72 -3.72
N LEU A 59 8.96 13.08 -4.92
CA LEU A 59 8.07 13.31 -6.07
C LEU A 59 7.36 12.01 -6.50
N LEU A 60 8.06 10.88 -6.46
CA LEU A 60 7.46 9.57 -6.73
C LEU A 60 6.38 9.24 -5.69
N LEU A 61 6.71 9.38 -4.40
CA LEU A 61 5.81 9.12 -3.28
C LEU A 61 4.65 10.13 -3.19
N TRP A 62 4.85 11.36 -3.69
CA TRP A 62 3.78 12.34 -3.81
C TRP A 62 2.70 11.91 -4.80
N ARG A 63 3.13 11.33 -5.95
CA ARG A 63 2.22 10.83 -6.99
C ARG A 63 1.59 9.48 -6.61
N ARG A 64 2.38 8.59 -6.00
CA ARG A 64 1.96 7.27 -5.56
C ARG A 64 2.47 7.04 -4.13
N PRO A 65 1.65 7.35 -3.11
CA PRO A 65 2.06 7.16 -1.73
C PRO A 65 2.49 5.71 -1.46
N ALA A 66 3.52 5.56 -0.65
CA ALA A 66 3.97 4.24 -0.22
C ALA A 66 2.86 3.51 0.51
N ASP A 67 2.74 2.22 0.25
CA ASP A 67 1.79 1.37 0.94
C ASP A 67 2.35 0.95 2.31
N VAL A 68 1.61 1.21 3.37
CA VAL A 68 1.99 0.85 4.74
C VAL A 68 2.22 -0.67 4.93
N TRP A 69 1.60 -1.49 4.07
CA TRP A 69 1.75 -2.95 4.10
C TRP A 69 2.97 -3.45 3.30
N SER A 70 3.78 -2.53 2.82
CA SER A 70 5.02 -2.78 2.10
C SER A 70 6.19 -2.41 3.00
N LEU A 71 6.86 -3.40 3.55
CA LEU A 71 8.21 -3.27 4.08
C LEU A 71 9.16 -3.29 2.89
N LEU A 72 10.24 -2.54 2.92
CA LEU A 72 11.17 -2.37 1.79
C LEU A 72 11.55 -3.70 1.10
N LEU A 73 11.75 -4.75 1.89
CA LEU A 73 12.14 -6.10 1.40
C LEU A 73 10.95 -7.02 1.17
N VAL A 74 9.84 -6.80 1.87
CA VAL A 74 8.70 -7.72 1.90
C VAL A 74 7.40 -6.95 1.83
N GLN A 75 6.45 -7.43 1.04
CA GLN A 75 5.12 -6.84 0.96
C GLN A 75 4.01 -7.87 1.20
N THR A 76 2.92 -7.43 1.83
CA THR A 76 1.71 -8.23 1.94
C THR A 76 0.94 -8.14 0.62
N PRO A 77 0.72 -9.27 -0.08
CA PRO A 77 0.04 -9.26 -1.37
C PRO A 77 -1.40 -8.74 -1.22
N ALA A 78 -1.84 -7.92 -2.18
CA ALA A 78 -3.15 -7.26 -2.15
C ALA A 78 -4.33 -8.24 -1.99
N ARG A 79 -4.22 -9.44 -2.60
CA ARG A 79 -5.24 -10.49 -2.53
C ARG A 79 -5.38 -11.15 -1.14
N GLY A 80 -4.34 -11.11 -0.32
CA GLY A 80 -4.32 -11.68 1.04
C GLY A 80 -4.72 -10.69 2.14
N ARG A 81 -5.05 -9.44 1.81
CA ARG A 81 -5.35 -8.41 2.80
C ARG A 81 -6.75 -8.55 3.37
N ARG A 82 -6.86 -8.39 4.68
CA ARG A 82 -8.15 -8.31 5.39
C ARG A 82 -8.88 -7.02 5.03
N ASP A 83 -10.20 -6.99 5.25
CA ASP A 83 -11.02 -5.78 4.99
C ASP A 83 -10.51 -4.57 5.77
N LEU A 84 -10.09 -4.75 7.02
CA LEU A 84 -9.50 -3.68 7.83
C LEU A 84 -8.26 -3.08 7.15
N GLN A 85 -7.35 -3.91 6.65
CA GLN A 85 -6.13 -3.46 5.98
C GLN A 85 -6.44 -2.69 4.70
N ARG A 86 -7.47 -3.10 3.95
CA ARG A 86 -7.92 -2.41 2.74
C ARG A 86 -8.59 -1.06 3.04
N ARG A 87 -9.33 -0.95 4.15
CA ARG A 87 -9.89 0.32 4.65
C ARG A 87 -8.78 1.27 5.11
N LEU A 88 -7.80 0.76 5.86
CA LEU A 88 -6.63 1.53 6.27
C LEU A 88 -5.84 2.04 5.05
N SER A 89 -5.68 1.22 4.00
CA SER A 89 -5.05 1.67 2.75
C SER A 89 -5.82 2.83 2.10
N ALA A 90 -7.15 2.87 2.19
CA ALA A 90 -7.95 3.97 1.65
C ALA A 90 -7.68 5.31 2.36
N LEU A 91 -7.38 5.28 3.67
CA LEU A 91 -7.14 6.47 4.49
C LEU A 91 -5.75 7.11 4.33
N GLN A 92 -4.85 6.51 3.55
CA GLN A 92 -3.47 7.01 3.37
C GLN A 92 -3.36 8.15 2.34
N ASP A 93 -4.43 8.52 1.64
CA ASP A 93 -4.39 9.57 0.61
C ASP A 93 -4.95 10.88 1.16
N THR A 94 -4.15 11.56 1.98
CA THR A 94 -4.52 12.85 2.57
C THR A 94 -3.45 13.90 2.29
N VAL A 95 -3.90 15.16 2.15
CA VAL A 95 -3.00 16.30 1.93
C VAL A 95 -1.99 16.43 3.08
N GLY A 96 -2.42 16.16 4.33
CA GLY A 96 -1.53 16.21 5.49
C GLY A 96 -0.34 15.26 5.38
N LEU A 97 -0.56 14.03 4.88
CA LEU A 97 0.53 13.06 4.67
C LEU A 97 1.48 13.49 3.54
N ARG A 98 0.96 14.13 2.49
CA ARG A 98 1.79 14.69 1.41
C ARG A 98 2.65 15.85 1.93
N LEU A 99 2.08 16.75 2.73
CA LEU A 99 2.84 17.83 3.37
C LEU A 99 3.90 17.30 4.34
N ALA A 100 3.59 16.27 5.11
CA ALA A 100 4.56 15.61 5.98
C ALA A 100 5.70 14.95 5.20
N LEU A 101 5.42 14.38 4.02
CA LEU A 101 6.45 13.87 3.10
C LEU A 101 7.36 15.00 2.59
N ALA A 102 6.77 16.13 2.15
CA ALA A 102 7.54 17.29 1.70
C ALA A 102 8.43 17.86 2.83
N LEU A 103 7.89 17.92 4.06
CA LEU A 103 8.67 18.30 5.24
C LEU A 103 9.84 17.34 5.48
N GLY A 104 9.61 16.02 5.38
CA GLY A 104 10.66 15.02 5.51
C GLY A 104 11.77 15.21 4.48
N ALA A 105 11.41 15.44 3.21
CA ALA A 105 12.40 15.71 2.15
C ALA A 105 13.20 17.00 2.43
N ALA A 106 12.55 18.06 2.92
CA ALA A 106 13.22 19.31 3.29
C ALA A 106 14.17 19.11 4.50
N LEU A 107 13.72 18.35 5.51
CA LEU A 107 14.56 18.02 6.66
C LEU A 107 15.80 17.20 6.26
N LEU A 108 15.67 16.28 5.31
CA LEU A 108 16.82 15.51 4.81
C LEU A 108 17.86 16.39 4.11
N LEU A 109 17.47 17.50 3.46
CA LEU A 109 18.45 18.46 2.94
C LEU A 109 19.26 19.08 4.07
N VAL A 110 18.59 19.50 5.15
CA VAL A 110 19.26 20.07 6.33
C VAL A 110 20.19 19.03 6.98
N VAL A 111 19.71 17.79 7.13
CA VAL A 111 20.50 16.68 7.69
C VAL A 111 21.74 16.43 6.85
N LEU A 112 21.59 16.27 5.52
CA LEU A 112 22.72 16.08 4.61
C LEU A 112 23.74 17.22 4.72
N TRP A 113 23.26 18.47 4.78
CA TRP A 113 24.13 19.64 4.90
C TRP A 113 24.93 19.64 6.20
N ARG A 114 24.29 19.26 7.31
CA ARG A 114 24.95 19.17 8.63
C ARG A 114 25.94 18.01 8.69
N LEU A 115 25.58 16.85 8.15
CA LEU A 115 26.45 15.68 8.16
C LEU A 115 27.69 15.89 7.28
N ASP A 116 27.52 16.45 6.09
CA ASP A 116 28.67 16.77 5.23
C ASP A 116 29.58 17.83 5.86
N GLY A 117 29.02 18.84 6.52
CA GLY A 117 29.82 19.82 7.28
C GLY A 117 30.56 19.21 8.47
N ALA A 118 30.06 18.12 9.05
CA ALA A 118 30.70 17.42 10.16
C ALA A 118 31.61 16.25 9.71
N ALA A 119 31.62 15.91 8.42
CA ALA A 119 32.31 14.74 7.87
C ALA A 119 33.82 14.75 8.14
N ALA A 120 34.46 15.92 8.14
CA ALA A 120 35.88 16.08 8.46
C ALA A 120 36.26 15.59 9.87
N LEU A 121 35.29 15.57 10.82
CA LEU A 121 35.53 15.07 12.19
C LEU A 121 35.66 13.55 12.24
N ALA A 122 35.14 12.84 11.25
CA ALA A 122 35.08 11.39 11.20
C ALA A 122 36.06 10.76 10.19
N THR A 123 36.98 11.54 9.60
CA THR A 123 37.91 11.09 8.53
C THR A 123 38.70 9.85 8.91
N ALA A 124 39.10 9.71 10.17
CA ALA A 124 39.81 8.53 10.66
C ALA A 124 38.98 7.23 10.64
N LEU A 125 37.65 7.35 10.53
CA LEU A 125 36.70 6.23 10.52
C LEU A 125 36.10 6.00 9.12
N ALA A 126 36.55 6.72 8.11
CA ALA A 126 36.03 6.63 6.75
C ALA A 126 36.18 5.21 6.20
N PRO A 127 35.09 4.58 5.72
CA PRO A 127 35.16 3.23 5.16
C PRO A 127 35.79 3.22 3.76
N LEU A 128 35.79 4.35 3.06
CA LEU A 128 36.28 4.50 1.70
C LEU A 128 37.22 5.73 1.59
N PRO A 129 38.38 5.74 2.25
CA PRO A 129 39.22 6.93 2.39
C PRO A 129 39.81 7.46 1.06
N GLU A 130 39.86 6.63 0.03
CA GLU A 130 40.44 6.99 -1.29
C GLU A 130 39.34 7.05 -2.39
N ALA A 131 38.06 6.94 -2.02
CA ALA A 131 36.98 6.95 -3.01
C ALA A 131 36.82 8.35 -3.63
N PRO A 132 36.54 8.44 -4.93
CA PRO A 132 36.12 9.70 -5.54
C PRO A 132 34.84 10.22 -4.88
N ARG A 133 34.77 11.52 -4.61
CA ARG A 133 33.61 12.21 -4.02
C ARG A 133 32.29 11.81 -4.65
N LEU A 134 32.26 11.62 -5.98
CA LEU A 134 31.05 11.19 -6.69
C LEU A 134 30.54 9.82 -6.23
N VAL A 135 31.46 8.89 -5.91
CA VAL A 135 31.06 7.56 -5.40
C VAL A 135 30.39 7.68 -4.04
N ASP A 136 30.94 8.50 -3.13
CA ASP A 136 30.37 8.72 -1.80
C ASP A 136 28.99 9.37 -1.88
N LEU A 137 28.81 10.33 -2.77
CA LEU A 137 27.51 10.96 -3.02
C LEU A 137 26.49 9.97 -3.62
N LEU A 138 26.94 9.11 -4.56
CA LEU A 138 26.09 8.07 -5.15
C LEU A 138 25.69 7.00 -4.13
N LEU A 139 26.57 6.66 -3.18
CA LEU A 139 26.24 5.74 -2.08
C LEU A 139 25.35 6.41 -1.01
N THR A 140 25.50 7.70 -0.81
CA THR A 140 24.68 8.49 0.13
C THR A 140 23.24 8.64 -0.36
N ALA A 141 23.01 8.80 -1.68
CA ALA A 141 21.69 9.01 -2.24
C ALA A 141 20.69 7.89 -1.92
N PRO A 142 20.99 6.58 -2.06
CA PRO A 142 20.05 5.51 -1.67
C PRO A 142 19.79 5.47 -0.15
N VAL A 143 20.75 5.87 0.69
CA VAL A 143 20.53 5.96 2.14
C VAL A 143 19.55 7.08 2.46
N LEU A 144 19.67 8.24 1.83
CA LEU A 144 18.68 9.32 1.94
C LEU A 144 17.28 8.87 1.47
N ALA A 145 17.21 8.12 0.38
CA ALA A 145 15.92 7.58 -0.12
C ALA A 145 15.31 6.61 0.87
N LEU A 146 16.11 5.78 1.53
CA LEU A 146 15.68 4.88 2.58
C LEU A 146 15.17 5.64 3.80
N MET A 147 15.90 6.67 4.26
CA MET A 147 15.45 7.54 5.37
C MET A 147 14.10 8.20 5.06
N LEU A 148 13.91 8.70 3.83
CA LEU A 148 12.65 9.30 3.41
C LEU A 148 11.51 8.28 3.39
N TRP A 149 11.77 7.06 2.91
CA TRP A 149 10.81 5.96 2.93
C TRP A 149 10.37 5.63 4.35
N GLN A 150 11.30 5.46 5.28
CA GLN A 150 11.01 5.17 6.68
C GLN A 150 10.21 6.31 7.35
N TRP A 151 10.62 7.57 7.09
CA TRP A 151 9.86 8.74 7.52
C TRP A 151 8.41 8.69 7.05
N GLN A 152 8.19 8.44 5.75
CA GLN A 152 6.85 8.33 5.16
C GLN A 152 6.03 7.22 5.82
N GLN A 153 6.61 6.04 5.99
CA GLN A 153 5.95 4.90 6.62
C GLN A 153 5.56 5.17 8.07
N ALA A 154 6.46 5.79 8.82
CA ALA A 154 6.21 6.13 10.23
C ALA A 154 5.08 7.15 10.37
N ILE A 155 5.09 8.23 9.59
CA ILE A 155 4.03 9.25 9.62
C ILE A 155 2.68 8.64 9.21
N GLN A 156 2.65 7.79 8.20
CA GLN A 156 1.44 7.07 7.81
C GLN A 156 0.93 6.17 8.94
N SER A 157 1.83 5.46 9.63
CA SER A 157 1.47 4.59 10.75
C SER A 157 0.89 5.39 11.92
N VAL A 158 1.51 6.51 12.29
CA VAL A 158 0.98 7.43 13.32
C VAL A 158 -0.41 7.92 12.91
N TRP A 159 -0.56 8.35 11.67
CA TRP A 159 -1.84 8.82 11.14
C TRP A 159 -2.92 7.75 11.22
N LEU A 160 -2.63 6.52 10.82
CA LEU A 160 -3.59 5.41 10.84
C LEU A 160 -3.93 4.97 12.26
N LEU A 161 -2.94 4.92 13.16
CA LEU A 161 -3.15 4.60 14.58
C LEU A 161 -4.01 5.64 15.30
N SER A 162 -3.98 6.89 14.84
CA SER A 162 -4.80 7.98 15.39
C SER A 162 -6.26 7.98 14.92
N ARG A 163 -6.66 7.10 13.97
CA ARG A 163 -8.03 7.07 13.43
C ARG A 163 -8.99 6.37 14.39
N SER A 164 -10.16 6.98 14.55
CA SER A 164 -11.24 6.40 15.35
C SER A 164 -11.88 5.20 14.62
N GLN A 165 -12.46 4.30 15.39
CA GLN A 165 -13.16 3.13 14.87
C GLN A 165 -14.31 3.52 13.93
N THR A 166 -15.03 4.60 14.25
CA THR A 166 -16.14 5.12 13.43
C THR A 166 -15.69 5.52 12.03
N VAL A 167 -14.50 6.17 11.90
CA VAL A 167 -13.92 6.54 10.61
C VAL A 167 -13.52 5.29 9.82
N LEU A 168 -12.96 4.27 10.48
CA LEU A 168 -12.58 3.02 9.85
C LEU A 168 -13.80 2.27 9.29
N GLU A 169 -14.89 2.22 10.02
CA GLU A 169 -16.13 1.54 9.61
C GLU A 169 -16.84 2.28 8.48
N ALA A 170 -16.79 3.61 8.48
CA ALA A 170 -17.36 4.45 7.43
C ALA A 170 -16.56 4.43 6.12
N THR A 171 -15.27 4.02 6.16
CA THR A 171 -14.40 4.05 4.99
C THR A 171 -14.60 2.78 4.15
N PRO A 172 -14.95 2.88 2.85
CA PRO A 172 -15.05 1.73 1.97
C PRO A 172 -13.66 1.10 1.73
N PRO A 173 -13.55 -0.24 1.74
CA PRO A 173 -12.29 -0.91 1.48
C PRO A 173 -11.89 -0.76 0.01
N LEU A 174 -10.60 -0.48 -0.26
CA LEU A 174 -10.06 -0.47 -1.62
C LEU A 174 -10.13 -1.88 -2.22
N SER A 175 -10.48 -1.95 -3.50
CA SER A 175 -10.45 -3.22 -4.23
C SER A 175 -9.01 -3.71 -4.45
N PRO A 176 -8.77 -5.03 -4.54
CA PRO A 176 -7.44 -5.57 -4.83
C PRO A 176 -6.86 -5.09 -6.17
N ALA A 177 -7.73 -4.71 -7.13
CA ALA A 177 -7.31 -4.21 -8.45
C ALA A 177 -6.87 -2.73 -8.40
N GLU A 178 -7.46 -1.92 -7.51
CA GLU A 178 -7.13 -0.49 -7.37
C GLU A 178 -5.85 -0.25 -6.56
N LEU A 179 -5.52 -1.15 -5.64
CA LEU A 179 -4.36 -1.01 -4.76
C LEU A 179 -3.05 -0.77 -5.52
N PRO A 180 -2.66 -1.57 -6.56
CA PRO A 180 -1.41 -1.35 -7.29
C PRO A 180 -1.40 -0.06 -8.10
N GLN A 181 -2.57 0.45 -8.49
CA GLN A 181 -2.68 1.69 -9.27
C GLN A 181 -2.50 2.92 -8.39
N ARG A 182 -2.99 2.87 -7.15
CA ARG A 182 -2.99 3.99 -6.22
C ARG A 182 -1.83 4.01 -5.25
N ARG A 183 -1.15 2.86 -5.04
CA ARG A 183 -0.11 2.69 -4.02
C ARG A 183 1.17 2.16 -4.60
N LEU A 184 2.29 2.69 -4.13
CA LEU A 184 3.60 2.16 -4.42
C LEU A 184 3.90 1.05 -3.40
N SER A 185 3.99 -0.18 -3.88
CA SER A 185 4.39 -1.32 -3.08
C SER A 185 5.79 -1.75 -3.51
N LEU A 186 6.74 -1.69 -2.61
CA LEU A 186 8.10 -2.20 -2.80
C LEU A 186 8.25 -3.50 -2.00
N GLY A 187 9.13 -4.38 -2.48
CA GLY A 187 9.44 -5.65 -1.83
C GLY A 187 8.89 -6.88 -2.53
N LEU A 188 9.43 -8.03 -2.14
CA LEU A 188 9.00 -9.33 -2.63
C LEU A 188 7.65 -9.69 -2.01
N PRO A 189 6.67 -10.16 -2.79
CA PRO A 189 5.42 -10.62 -2.23
C PRO A 189 5.68 -11.81 -1.31
N LEU A 190 5.28 -11.69 -0.05
CA LEU A 190 5.21 -12.84 0.85
C LEU A 190 4.26 -13.86 0.22
N LEU A 191 4.82 -14.99 -0.21
CA LEU A 191 4.03 -16.16 -0.56
C LEU A 191 3.50 -16.74 0.75
N LEU A 192 2.45 -16.11 1.31
CA LEU A 192 1.67 -16.73 2.35
C LEU A 192 1.05 -17.98 1.71
N PRO A 193 1.31 -19.20 2.23
CA PRO A 193 0.54 -20.36 1.82
C PRO A 193 -0.94 -19.97 1.96
N ALA A 194 -1.74 -20.31 0.95
CA ALA A 194 -3.17 -20.06 0.97
C ALA A 194 -3.67 -20.47 2.35
N PRO A 195 -4.43 -19.62 3.09
CA PRO A 195 -4.96 -20.02 4.38
C PRO A 195 -5.66 -21.35 4.15
N LEU A 196 -5.22 -22.39 4.85
CA LEU A 196 -5.89 -23.69 4.85
C LEU A 196 -7.35 -23.37 5.13
N GLN A 197 -8.18 -23.56 4.11
CA GLN A 197 -9.59 -23.33 4.23
C GLN A 197 -10.14 -24.35 5.22
N ALA A 198 -10.09 -24.00 6.49
CA ALA A 198 -10.82 -24.71 7.55
C ALA A 198 -12.36 -24.66 7.33
N SER A 199 -12.80 -24.06 6.24
CA SER A 199 -14.22 -23.86 5.91
C SER A 199 -14.92 -25.10 5.38
N HIS A 200 -14.21 -26.18 5.09
CA HIS A 200 -14.84 -27.42 4.60
C HIS A 200 -15.20 -28.45 5.69
N LEU A 201 -14.88 -28.17 6.95
CA LEU A 201 -15.24 -29.10 8.04
C LEU A 201 -16.49 -28.68 8.84
N GLN A 202 -17.17 -27.61 8.44
CA GLN A 202 -18.31 -27.08 9.25
C GLN A 202 -19.68 -27.13 8.60
N SER A 203 -19.86 -27.86 7.51
CA SER A 203 -21.20 -28.02 6.94
C SER A 203 -21.47 -29.39 6.33
N SER A 204 -21.11 -30.43 7.05
CA SER A 204 -21.84 -31.70 6.91
C SER A 204 -22.88 -31.72 7.99
N PRO A 205 -24.16 -31.51 7.67
CA PRO A 205 -25.20 -31.82 8.62
C PRO A 205 -25.16 -33.33 8.84
N LEU A 206 -24.86 -33.72 10.06
CA LEU A 206 -25.08 -35.06 10.58
C LEU A 206 -26.52 -35.48 10.22
N ARG A 207 -26.63 -36.21 9.13
CA ARG A 207 -27.85 -36.94 8.80
C ARG A 207 -27.90 -38.08 9.81
N GLY A 208 -28.64 -37.86 10.91
CA GLY A 208 -28.94 -38.88 11.88
C GLY A 208 -29.62 -40.08 11.21
N PRO A 209 -29.31 -41.30 11.66
CA PRO A 209 -30.03 -42.49 11.21
C PRO A 209 -31.42 -42.47 11.85
N THR A 210 -32.42 -42.07 11.08
CA THR A 210 -33.80 -42.31 11.45
C THR A 210 -34.17 -43.73 11.04
N GLY A 211 -34.59 -44.45 12.04
CA GLY A 211 -34.83 -45.83 12.09
C GLY A 211 -35.90 -46.38 11.16
N THR A 212 -35.74 -47.65 10.96
CA THR A 212 -36.67 -48.74 10.71
C THR A 212 -38.16 -48.42 10.88
N GLY A 213 -38.89 -48.76 9.82
CA GLY A 213 -40.34 -48.88 9.82
C GLY A 213 -40.83 -49.47 8.49
N THR A 214 -40.74 -50.74 8.39
CA THR A 214 -41.69 -51.83 8.08
C THR A 214 -42.84 -51.55 7.10
N ALA A 215 -42.91 -52.46 6.09
CA ALA A 215 -44.06 -53.06 5.37
C ALA A 215 -44.70 -52.31 4.19
N ALA A 216 -44.37 -52.74 3.01
CA ALA A 216 -45.09 -53.59 2.04
C ALA A 216 -46.40 -53.05 1.44
N PRO A 217 -46.88 -53.65 0.33
CA PRO A 217 -46.95 -52.96 -0.98
C PRO A 217 -48.40 -52.90 -1.48
N ARG A 218 -48.68 -52.10 -2.48
CA ARG A 218 -49.74 -52.30 -3.48
C ARG A 218 -49.68 -51.24 -4.55
N GLU A 219 -49.33 -51.66 -5.70
CA GLU A 219 -50.18 -51.96 -6.87
C GLU A 219 -51.08 -50.79 -7.29
N THR A 220 -50.86 -50.43 -8.53
CA THR A 220 -51.74 -50.47 -9.68
C THR A 220 -52.14 -49.12 -10.27
N GLU A 221 -51.76 -49.08 -11.54
CA GLU A 221 -52.51 -48.53 -12.69
C GLU A 221 -52.58 -47.00 -12.82
N ALA A 222 -52.07 -46.55 -13.85
CA ALA A 222 -52.46 -46.48 -15.24
C ALA A 222 -53.06 -45.13 -15.62
N SER A 223 -52.50 -44.65 -16.65
CA SER A 223 -53.20 -44.12 -17.80
C SER A 223 -53.31 -42.62 -18.02
N VAL A 224 -52.77 -42.27 -19.13
CA VAL A 224 -53.34 -41.48 -20.23
C VAL A 224 -53.14 -39.96 -20.20
N ALA A 225 -52.23 -39.56 -21.10
CA ALA A 225 -52.40 -38.78 -22.32
C ALA A 225 -53.07 -37.40 -22.23
N GLY A 226 -52.45 -36.53 -22.96
CA GLY A 226 -53.08 -35.33 -23.52
C GLY A 226 -52.13 -34.14 -23.37
N GLU A 227 -51.34 -33.90 -24.30
CA GLU A 227 -51.51 -33.21 -25.57
C GLU A 227 -51.64 -31.69 -25.46
N SER A 228 -50.71 -31.10 -26.13
CA SER A 228 -50.90 -30.01 -27.06
C SER A 228 -51.05 -28.58 -26.53
N GLY A 229 -50.19 -27.78 -27.05
CA GLY A 229 -50.68 -26.51 -27.59
C GLY A 229 -49.89 -25.28 -27.20
N VAL A 230 -49.06 -24.95 -28.13
CA VAL A 230 -49.05 -23.72 -28.94
C VAL A 230 -48.35 -22.50 -28.33
N ALA A 231 -47.33 -22.20 -29.06
CA ALA A 231 -46.63 -20.94 -29.25
C ALA A 231 -47.56 -19.74 -29.37
N ILE A 232 -47.12 -18.63 -28.89
CA ILE A 232 -47.30 -17.31 -29.55
C ILE A 232 -46.21 -16.36 -29.03
N GLU A 233 -45.25 -16.05 -29.87
CA GLU A 233 -44.68 -14.73 -30.08
C GLU A 233 -45.68 -14.01 -31.00
N PRO A 234 -45.83 -12.70 -30.95
CA PRO A 234 -44.90 -11.79 -31.58
C PRO A 234 -44.82 -10.36 -30.98
N GLU A 235 -43.84 -9.67 -31.42
CA GLU A 235 -43.78 -8.48 -32.29
C GLU A 235 -43.63 -7.11 -31.61
N GLN A 236 -42.55 -6.55 -31.91
CA GLN A 236 -42.19 -5.21 -32.42
C GLN A 236 -43.22 -4.07 -32.29
N ALA A 237 -42.70 -2.92 -31.86
CA ALA A 237 -42.91 -1.57 -32.41
C ALA A 237 -41.97 -0.61 -31.69
N THR A 238 -40.94 -0.12 -32.26
CA THR A 238 -40.73 1.04 -33.18
C THR A 238 -41.69 2.19 -32.96
N GLU A 239 -41.06 3.30 -32.61
CA GLU A 239 -41.31 4.69 -33.10
C GLU A 239 -40.58 5.63 -32.15
N GLU A 240 -39.54 6.28 -32.55
CA GLU A 240 -39.35 7.37 -33.49
C GLU A 240 -39.84 8.74 -32.97
N SER A 241 -38.98 9.72 -33.23
CA SER A 241 -39.26 11.12 -33.45
C SER A 241 -39.11 12.06 -32.26
N GLY A 242 -38.21 12.92 -32.28
CA GLY A 242 -38.04 14.21 -32.94
C GLY A 242 -37.62 15.19 -31.88
N GLY A 243 -36.56 15.89 -31.93
CA GLY A 243 -36.33 16.98 -32.85
C GLY A 243 -36.27 18.27 -32.09
N SER A 244 -35.36 19.13 -32.50
CA SER A 244 -35.29 20.59 -32.29
C SER A 244 -34.41 21.06 -31.13
N GLU A 245 -33.20 21.52 -31.33
CA GLU A 245 -32.72 22.70 -32.07
C GLU A 245 -32.76 24.01 -31.25
N LEU A 246 -31.57 24.66 -31.24
CA LEU A 246 -31.29 26.09 -31.01
C LEU A 246 -31.36 26.58 -29.54
N ASP A 247 -30.31 27.10 -28.96
CA ASP A 247 -29.75 28.42 -29.25
C ASP A 247 -28.53 28.72 -28.37
N GLN A 248 -27.45 29.18 -28.94
CA GLN A 248 -26.45 30.04 -28.33
C GLN A 248 -26.98 31.48 -28.44
N PRO A 249 -26.45 32.49 -27.73
CA PRO A 249 -25.04 32.82 -27.63
C PRO A 249 -24.59 33.59 -26.36
N VAL A 250 -23.24 33.70 -26.25
CA VAL A 250 -22.39 34.86 -25.87
C VAL A 250 -22.66 35.64 -24.56
N GLY A 251 -21.60 35.69 -23.74
CA GLY A 251 -21.34 36.57 -22.64
C GLY A 251 -20.02 36.21 -21.98
#